data_dcfa55484de3cba50154c7a2f95f4d42
#
_entry.id   dcfa55484de3cba50154c7a2f95f4d42
#
_cell.length_a   1.000
_cell.length_b   1.000
_cell.length_c   1.000
_cell.angle_alpha   90.00
_cell.angle_beta   90.00
_cell.angle_gamma   90.00
#
_symmetry.space_group_name_H-M   'P 1'
#
loop_
_entity.id
_entity.type
_entity.pdbx_description
1 polymer ?
#
loop_
_entity_poly.entity_id
_entity_poly.type
_entity_poly.pdbx_seq_one_letter_code
_entity_poly.pdbx_strand_id
1 'polypeptide(L)'
;MRFSIPVAVMGLILVGCSPAPENVATTATTGIETTTTRTPSNEICLSGDLPFRDDGLIAALGEGEGDATSVSQIRWDPSGTCERLTVTFGTGSGAPATTLGPSAVSVISYAGVVRAELPAEVDISAVADTLVEGSLVHSVFVVRDQDGIIFIDIHGVDGIPIHARAFTTTSPAALVIDITRADTAATPVGVTTTGTAVVITPTPGRAQYPAIVNGYVEPGLLAVRVQLIESDNVVVDRSVSVNGYTDTWQSFTSIIEEGPSGSVVLFVGTLDSNKNPLSGAFVSITME
;
A
#
# COMPACT_ATOMS: atom_id res chain seq x y z
N MET A 1 -0.92 17.75 -48.20
CA MET A 1 -2.07 18.64 -47.86
C MET A 1 -1.69 19.41 -46.60
N ARG A 2 -1.51 20.71 -46.73
CA ARG A 2 -1.19 21.64 -45.62
C ARG A 2 -2.49 22.14 -45.05
N PHE A 3 -2.71 22.06 -43.75
CA PHE A 3 -3.80 22.79 -43.09
C PHE A 3 -3.21 23.75 -42.08
N SER A 4 -3.57 25.01 -42.27
CA SER A 4 -3.18 26.17 -41.48
C SER A 4 -4.07 26.30 -40.26
N ILE A 5 -3.47 26.75 -39.17
CA ILE A 5 -4.10 27.13 -37.90
C ILE A 5 -4.43 28.60 -37.96
N PRO A 6 -5.59 29.08 -37.51
CA PRO A 6 -5.78 30.47 -37.14
C PRO A 6 -5.60 30.70 -35.65
N VAL A 7 -4.73 31.65 -35.35
CA VAL A 7 -4.55 32.32 -34.07
C VAL A 7 -5.71 33.32 -33.91
N ALA A 8 -6.36 33.34 -32.76
CA ALA A 8 -7.22 34.41 -32.33
C ALA A 8 -6.71 35.02 -31.02
N VAL A 9 -6.49 36.30 -31.10
CA VAL A 9 -5.95 37.19 -30.08
C VAL A 9 -7.11 37.99 -29.46
N MET A 10 -6.95 38.29 -28.16
CA MET A 10 -7.35 39.54 -27.49
C MET A 10 -8.71 39.65 -26.79
N GLY A 11 -8.63 40.01 -25.53
CA GLY A 11 -9.72 40.57 -24.75
C GLY A 11 -9.26 41.02 -23.36
N LEU A 12 -8.55 42.14 -23.32
CA LEU A 12 -8.20 42.88 -22.09
C LEU A 12 -9.39 43.74 -21.71
N ILE A 13 -9.96 43.59 -20.51
CA ILE A 13 -10.87 44.59 -19.95
C ILE A 13 -10.39 44.99 -18.57
N LEU A 14 -9.90 46.24 -18.52
CA LEU A 14 -9.66 47.01 -17.31
C LEU A 14 -10.96 47.73 -16.87
N VAL A 15 -10.94 48.13 -15.61
CA VAL A 15 -11.65 49.24 -14.97
C VAL A 15 -12.77 48.90 -14.00
N GLY A 16 -12.54 49.40 -12.77
CA GLY A 16 -13.58 49.62 -11.80
C GLY A 16 -13.06 49.95 -10.40
N CYS A 17 -12.45 51.14 -10.23
CA CYS A 17 -12.33 51.73 -8.91
C CYS A 17 -13.71 52.18 -8.39
N SER A 18 -14.03 51.83 -7.15
CA SER A 18 -15.12 52.43 -6.39
C SER A 18 -14.68 52.79 -4.99
N PRO A 19 -15.16 53.93 -4.45
CA PRO A 19 -14.62 54.56 -3.24
C PRO A 19 -15.14 53.93 -1.96
N ALA A 20 -14.34 54.14 -0.91
CA ALA A 20 -14.62 53.73 0.46
C ALA A 20 -15.81 54.43 1.08
N PRO A 21 -16.61 53.78 1.92
CA PRO A 21 -17.48 54.44 2.86
C PRO A 21 -16.80 54.57 4.24
N GLU A 22 -17.20 55.66 4.86
CA GLU A 22 -16.74 56.26 6.11
C GLU A 22 -16.83 55.38 7.35
N ASN A 23 -15.95 55.65 8.27
CA ASN A 23 -15.86 55.14 9.64
C ASN A 23 -17.15 55.32 10.44
N VAL A 24 -17.72 54.20 10.91
CA VAL A 24 -18.57 54.19 12.09
C VAL A 24 -17.79 53.49 13.19
N ALA A 25 -17.42 54.23 14.19
CA ALA A 25 -16.79 53.74 15.41
C ALA A 25 -17.80 52.88 16.18
N THR A 26 -17.66 51.58 16.11
CA THR A 26 -18.37 50.65 17.01
C THR A 26 -17.38 50.22 18.10
N THR A 27 -17.73 50.50 19.32
CA THR A 27 -17.00 50.14 20.53
C THR A 27 -16.84 48.61 20.59
N ALA A 28 -15.61 48.14 20.37
CA ALA A 28 -15.32 46.72 20.49
C ALA A 28 -15.20 46.34 21.98
N THR A 29 -16.18 45.57 22.42
CA THR A 29 -16.06 44.79 23.67
C THR A 29 -14.97 43.75 23.45
N THR A 30 -13.87 43.86 24.14
CA THR A 30 -12.75 42.91 24.12
C THR A 30 -13.22 41.61 24.78
N GLY A 31 -13.86 40.76 24.01
CA GLY A 31 -13.99 39.35 24.36
C GLY A 31 -12.62 38.70 24.15
N ILE A 32 -11.99 38.26 25.21
CA ILE A 32 -10.84 37.36 25.17
C ILE A 32 -11.37 36.05 24.57
N GLU A 33 -11.24 35.89 23.26
CA GLU A 33 -11.34 34.58 22.63
C GLU A 33 -10.12 33.78 23.10
N THR A 34 -10.38 32.93 24.08
CA THR A 34 -9.44 31.86 24.43
C THR A 34 -9.39 30.94 23.20
N THR A 35 -8.42 31.19 22.32
CA THR A 35 -8.08 30.25 21.25
C THR A 35 -7.59 29.01 21.97
N THR A 36 -8.50 28.07 22.20
CA THR A 36 -8.14 26.72 22.62
C THR A 36 -7.38 26.14 21.45
N THR A 37 -6.06 26.25 21.51
CA THR A 37 -5.17 25.48 20.63
C THR A 37 -5.51 24.04 20.92
N ARG A 38 -6.35 23.45 20.06
CA ARG A 38 -6.64 22.03 20.09
C ARG A 38 -5.32 21.35 19.78
N THR A 39 -4.62 20.91 20.81
CA THR A 39 -3.52 19.95 20.67
C THR A 39 -4.06 18.85 19.78
N PRO A 40 -3.45 18.52 18.62
CA PRO A 40 -3.90 17.39 17.86
C PRO A 40 -3.93 16.21 18.81
N SER A 41 -5.09 15.62 19.00
CA SER A 41 -5.23 14.49 19.92
C SER A 41 -4.47 13.33 19.32
N ASN A 42 -3.26 13.08 19.78
CA ASN A 42 -2.41 11.92 19.49
C ASN A 42 -3.08 10.59 19.92
N GLU A 43 -4.35 10.62 20.30
CA GLU A 43 -5.01 9.53 20.98
C GLU A 43 -5.96 8.72 20.10
N ILE A 44 -6.25 9.16 18.85
CA ILE A 44 -7.32 8.52 18.05
C ILE A 44 -7.07 7.03 17.84
N CYS A 45 -5.83 6.62 17.66
CA CYS A 45 -5.52 5.21 17.46
C CYS A 45 -4.80 4.55 18.65
N LEU A 46 -4.54 5.26 19.72
CA LEU A 46 -3.98 4.66 20.95
C LEU A 46 -5.06 4.30 21.97
N SER A 47 -6.27 4.83 21.82
CA SER A 47 -7.41 4.52 22.70
C SER A 47 -8.01 3.15 22.36
N GLY A 48 -8.37 2.37 23.38
CA GLY A 48 -9.04 1.08 23.27
C GLY A 48 -8.23 -0.06 23.90
N ASP A 49 -8.91 -1.17 24.17
CA ASP A 49 -8.38 -2.29 24.96
C ASP A 49 -7.66 -3.35 24.12
N LEU A 50 -7.68 -3.24 22.78
CA LEU A 50 -7.03 -4.20 21.91
C LEU A 50 -5.50 -4.03 21.95
N PRO A 51 -4.75 -5.11 22.24
CA PRO A 51 -3.29 -5.04 22.29
C PRO A 51 -2.70 -4.86 20.90
N PHE A 52 -1.62 -4.09 20.81
CA PHE A 52 -0.75 -4.08 19.65
C PHE A 52 0.16 -5.32 19.66
N ARG A 53 0.45 -5.86 18.47
CA ARG A 53 1.34 -7.01 18.27
C ARG A 53 2.31 -6.73 17.13
N ASP A 54 3.46 -7.37 17.16
CA ASP A 54 4.58 -7.15 16.25
C ASP A 54 4.85 -8.31 15.29
N ASP A 55 4.18 -9.45 15.46
CA ASP A 55 4.39 -10.62 14.61
C ASP A 55 3.19 -11.55 14.58
N GLY A 56 3.04 -12.27 13.46
CA GLY A 56 2.04 -13.29 13.24
C GLY A 56 0.62 -12.77 13.16
N LEU A 57 -0.36 -13.65 13.44
CA LEU A 57 -1.78 -13.31 13.43
C LEU A 57 -2.11 -12.37 14.58
N ILE A 58 -2.57 -11.16 14.25
CA ILE A 58 -2.93 -10.13 15.24
C ILE A 58 -4.43 -10.01 15.48
N ALA A 59 -5.24 -10.34 14.46
CA ALA A 59 -6.69 -10.35 14.57
C ALA A 59 -7.33 -11.37 13.61
N ALA A 60 -8.35 -12.08 14.11
CA ALA A 60 -9.34 -12.77 13.29
C ALA A 60 -10.66 -12.02 13.47
N LEU A 61 -11.23 -11.54 12.38
CA LEU A 61 -12.31 -10.55 12.36
C LEU A 61 -13.47 -11.05 11.51
N GLY A 62 -14.66 -10.53 11.77
CA GLY A 62 -15.88 -10.89 11.06
C GLY A 62 -16.40 -12.28 11.45
N GLU A 63 -17.70 -12.40 11.60
CA GLU A 63 -18.39 -13.66 11.86
C GLU A 63 -19.53 -13.83 10.85
N GLY A 64 -19.66 -15.02 10.28
CA GLY A 64 -20.72 -15.32 9.32
C GLY A 64 -20.52 -14.66 7.96
N GLU A 65 -21.59 -14.62 7.17
CA GLU A 65 -21.58 -14.01 5.83
C GLU A 65 -21.64 -12.48 5.94
N GLY A 66 -20.71 -11.78 5.26
CA GLY A 66 -20.75 -10.34 5.07
C GLY A 66 -21.49 -9.97 3.79
N ASP A 67 -21.80 -8.66 3.65
CA ASP A 67 -22.35 -8.09 2.41
C ASP A 67 -21.30 -7.28 1.63
N ALA A 68 -20.06 -7.22 2.11
CA ALA A 68 -18.92 -6.59 1.47
C ALA A 68 -18.45 -7.41 0.27
N THR A 69 -18.44 -6.82 -0.94
CA THR A 69 -17.98 -7.47 -2.17
C THR A 69 -16.90 -6.66 -2.89
N SER A 70 -16.60 -5.45 -2.43
CA SER A 70 -15.57 -4.61 -3.04
C SER A 70 -14.83 -3.76 -2.02
N VAL A 71 -13.54 -3.50 -2.28
CA VAL A 71 -12.79 -2.43 -1.62
C VAL A 71 -13.15 -1.12 -2.32
N SER A 72 -13.84 -0.22 -1.61
CA SER A 72 -14.31 1.05 -2.18
C SER A 72 -13.37 2.21 -1.92
N GLN A 73 -12.69 2.23 -0.77
CA GLN A 73 -11.78 3.30 -0.39
C GLN A 73 -10.75 2.83 0.62
N ILE A 74 -9.56 3.39 0.53
CA ILE A 74 -8.52 3.31 1.56
C ILE A 74 -8.22 4.75 2.01
N ARG A 75 -8.32 4.99 3.32
CA ARG A 75 -7.99 6.27 3.94
C ARG A 75 -6.89 6.08 4.98
N TRP A 76 -5.92 6.99 4.94
CA TRP A 76 -4.85 7.07 5.91
C TRP A 76 -4.95 8.33 6.74
N ASP A 77 -4.83 8.19 8.05
CA ASP A 77 -4.86 9.28 9.02
C ASP A 77 -3.58 9.21 9.89
N PRO A 78 -2.63 10.13 9.71
CA PRO A 78 -1.48 10.24 10.60
C PRO A 78 -1.94 10.84 11.93
N SER A 79 -1.52 10.25 13.04
CA SER A 79 -1.85 10.72 14.39
C SER A 79 -0.62 10.70 15.29
N GLY A 80 0.38 11.51 14.97
CA GLY A 80 1.58 11.66 15.80
C GLY A 80 2.42 10.37 15.84
N THR A 81 2.31 9.61 16.93
CA THR A 81 3.07 8.37 17.14
C THR A 81 2.36 7.11 16.63
N CYS A 82 1.17 7.28 16.07
CA CYS A 82 0.33 6.22 15.54
C CYS A 82 -0.26 6.64 14.20
N GLU A 83 -0.42 5.69 13.29
CA GLU A 83 -1.06 5.88 12.00
C GLU A 83 -2.24 4.92 11.87
N ARG A 84 -3.37 5.41 11.36
CA ARG A 84 -4.59 4.63 11.15
C ARG A 84 -4.88 4.46 9.69
N LEU A 85 -5.00 3.23 9.25
CA LEU A 85 -5.59 2.87 7.98
C LEU A 85 -7.04 2.46 8.16
N THR A 86 -7.91 3.00 7.30
CA THR A 86 -9.32 2.60 7.23
C THR A 86 -9.63 2.16 5.82
N VAL A 87 -9.96 0.88 5.67
CA VAL A 87 -10.43 0.28 4.42
C VAL A 87 -11.94 0.19 4.48
N THR A 88 -12.63 0.88 3.58
CA THR A 88 -14.10 0.90 3.50
C THR A 88 -14.56 -0.02 2.38
N PHE A 89 -15.64 -0.73 2.61
CA PHE A 89 -16.17 -1.71 1.69
C PHE A 89 -17.50 -1.27 1.07
N GLY A 90 -17.73 -1.77 -0.13
CA GLY A 90 -18.98 -1.62 -0.88
C GLY A 90 -19.63 -2.95 -1.20
N THR A 91 -20.91 -2.91 -1.57
CA THR A 91 -21.66 -4.03 -2.10
C THR A 91 -21.55 -4.06 -3.62
N GLY A 92 -21.94 -5.18 -4.26
CA GLY A 92 -21.99 -5.30 -5.71
C GLY A 92 -22.90 -4.29 -6.43
N SER A 93 -23.79 -3.62 -5.70
CA SER A 93 -24.60 -2.50 -6.23
C SER A 93 -23.90 -1.13 -6.13
N GLY A 94 -22.71 -1.06 -5.53
CA GLY A 94 -21.98 0.18 -5.25
C GLY A 94 -22.47 0.94 -4.02
N ALA A 95 -23.41 0.40 -3.24
CA ALA A 95 -23.80 0.95 -1.96
C ALA A 95 -22.72 0.62 -0.89
N PRO A 96 -22.61 1.39 0.20
CA PRO A 96 -21.76 1.01 1.31
C PRO A 96 -22.19 -0.35 1.88
N ALA A 97 -21.22 -1.23 2.12
CA ALA A 97 -21.48 -2.48 2.82
C ALA A 97 -21.78 -2.22 4.30
N THR A 98 -22.50 -3.13 4.94
CA THR A 98 -22.85 -3.01 6.35
C THR A 98 -22.05 -3.92 7.25
N THR A 99 -21.57 -5.04 6.72
CA THR A 99 -20.79 -6.05 7.46
C THR A 99 -19.65 -6.59 6.59
N LEU A 100 -18.50 -6.84 7.21
CA LEU A 100 -17.39 -7.57 6.61
C LEU A 100 -17.46 -9.04 7.04
N GLY A 101 -17.33 -9.97 6.10
CA GLY A 101 -17.20 -11.39 6.38
C GLY A 101 -15.88 -11.76 7.07
N PRO A 102 -15.60 -13.07 7.22
CA PRO A 102 -14.38 -13.54 7.88
C PRO A 102 -13.12 -13.00 7.21
N SER A 103 -12.27 -12.35 8.00
CA SER A 103 -11.02 -11.77 7.56
C SER A 103 -9.93 -11.96 8.63
N ALA A 104 -8.68 -11.88 8.24
CA ALA A 104 -7.55 -12.03 9.14
C ALA A 104 -6.54 -10.92 8.91
N VAL A 105 -5.91 -10.44 10.00
CA VAL A 105 -4.82 -9.47 9.91
C VAL A 105 -3.59 -10.03 10.60
N SER A 106 -2.46 -9.97 9.93
CA SER A 106 -1.17 -10.46 10.42
C SER A 106 -0.06 -9.44 10.21
N VAL A 107 0.99 -9.54 11.01
CA VAL A 107 2.24 -8.79 10.83
C VAL A 107 3.32 -9.76 10.34
N ILE A 108 3.97 -9.40 9.25
CA ILE A 108 5.14 -10.07 8.69
C ILE A 108 6.36 -9.27 9.12
N SER A 109 6.81 -9.53 10.34
CA SER A 109 7.78 -8.67 11.05
C SER A 109 9.10 -8.50 10.31
N TYR A 110 9.65 -9.56 9.70
CA TYR A 110 10.91 -9.49 8.95
C TYR A 110 10.83 -8.59 7.71
N ALA A 111 9.64 -8.48 7.11
CA ALA A 111 9.39 -7.65 5.93
C ALA A 111 8.86 -6.25 6.29
N GLY A 112 8.44 -6.02 7.53
CA GLY A 112 7.80 -4.77 7.94
C GLY A 112 6.44 -4.55 7.27
N VAL A 113 5.67 -5.63 7.07
CA VAL A 113 4.39 -5.61 6.36
C VAL A 113 3.26 -6.01 7.29
N VAL A 114 2.15 -5.28 7.25
CA VAL A 114 0.88 -5.72 7.83
C VAL A 114 -0.02 -6.19 6.71
N ARG A 115 -0.43 -7.46 6.76
CA ARG A 115 -1.30 -8.10 5.76
C ARG A 115 -2.70 -8.28 6.29
N ALA A 116 -3.70 -7.82 5.53
CA ALA A 116 -5.11 -8.08 5.77
C ALA A 116 -5.66 -8.98 4.68
N GLU A 117 -5.97 -10.23 5.03
CA GLU A 117 -6.68 -11.18 4.17
C GLU A 117 -8.17 -10.88 4.23
N LEU A 118 -8.78 -10.66 3.07
CA LEU A 118 -10.20 -10.29 2.95
C LEU A 118 -11.07 -11.53 2.71
N PRO A 119 -12.38 -11.45 2.99
CA PRO A 119 -13.31 -12.50 2.64
C PRO A 119 -13.30 -12.80 1.14
N ALA A 120 -13.52 -14.04 0.75
CA ALA A 120 -13.52 -14.47 -0.65
C ALA A 120 -14.61 -13.79 -1.51
N GLU A 121 -15.66 -13.24 -0.88
CA GLU A 121 -16.71 -12.47 -1.53
C GLU A 121 -16.26 -11.08 -1.98
N VAL A 122 -15.16 -10.57 -1.44
CA VAL A 122 -14.55 -9.30 -1.87
C VAL A 122 -13.72 -9.58 -3.11
N ASP A 123 -14.30 -9.37 -4.29
CA ASP A 123 -13.73 -9.75 -5.58
C ASP A 123 -13.41 -8.57 -6.50
N ILE A 124 -13.66 -7.34 -6.07
CA ILE A 124 -13.40 -6.11 -6.83
C ILE A 124 -12.69 -5.09 -5.95
N SER A 125 -11.81 -4.28 -6.53
CA SER A 125 -11.22 -3.13 -5.85
C SER A 125 -11.29 -1.86 -6.71
N ALA A 126 -11.72 -0.77 -6.10
CA ALA A 126 -11.64 0.56 -6.70
C ALA A 126 -10.26 1.21 -6.49
N VAL A 127 -9.40 0.58 -5.69
CA VAL A 127 -8.06 1.07 -5.34
C VAL A 127 -7.06 -0.06 -5.57
N ALA A 128 -6.07 0.17 -6.43
CA ALA A 128 -4.99 -0.80 -6.66
C ALA A 128 -3.84 -0.61 -5.65
N ASP A 129 -3.46 0.64 -5.42
CA ASP A 129 -2.41 1.01 -4.47
C ASP A 129 -2.60 2.44 -3.97
N THR A 130 -1.89 2.78 -2.92
CA THR A 130 -1.84 4.14 -2.37
C THR A 130 -0.45 4.41 -1.81
N LEU A 131 0.21 5.45 -2.32
CA LEU A 131 1.40 5.98 -1.71
C LEU A 131 1.00 6.79 -0.47
N VAL A 132 1.64 6.47 0.64
CA VAL A 132 1.43 7.13 1.93
C VAL A 132 2.75 7.76 2.36
N GLU A 133 2.79 9.05 2.55
CA GLU A 133 3.98 9.75 3.06
C GLU A 133 3.93 9.83 4.59
N GLY A 134 3.82 8.65 5.24
CA GLY A 134 3.76 8.51 6.68
C GLY A 134 5.12 8.39 7.34
N SER A 135 5.13 8.46 8.67
CA SER A 135 6.32 8.20 9.47
C SER A 135 6.51 6.70 9.77
N LEU A 136 5.45 5.91 9.66
CA LEU A 136 5.41 4.48 9.92
C LEU A 136 4.98 3.69 8.69
N VAL A 137 4.07 4.22 7.88
CA VAL A 137 3.56 3.58 6.65
C VAL A 137 4.07 4.32 5.43
N HIS A 138 4.57 3.57 4.45
CA HIS A 138 5.08 4.09 3.18
C HIS A 138 4.08 3.88 2.04
N SER A 139 3.50 2.70 1.92
CA SER A 139 2.59 2.36 0.83
C SER A 139 1.61 1.27 1.23
N VAL A 140 0.49 1.23 0.51
CA VAL A 140 -0.57 0.23 0.67
C VAL A 140 -0.87 -0.36 -0.70
N PHE A 141 -0.91 -1.67 -0.80
CA PHE A 141 -1.21 -2.41 -2.02
C PHE A 141 -2.45 -3.28 -1.82
N VAL A 142 -3.36 -3.23 -2.76
CA VAL A 142 -4.46 -4.18 -2.86
C VAL A 142 -4.03 -5.25 -3.87
N VAL A 143 -3.88 -6.46 -3.38
CA VAL A 143 -3.26 -7.55 -4.13
C VAL A 143 -4.26 -8.70 -4.28
N ARG A 144 -4.30 -9.29 -5.45
CA ARG A 144 -5.05 -10.52 -5.71
C ARG A 144 -4.08 -11.68 -5.84
N ASP A 145 -4.34 -12.75 -5.12
CA ASP A 145 -3.54 -13.97 -5.21
C ASP A 145 -3.89 -14.79 -6.47
N GLN A 146 -3.21 -15.93 -6.65
CA GLN A 146 -3.42 -16.80 -7.81
C GLN A 146 -4.79 -17.49 -7.80
N ASP A 147 -5.41 -17.63 -6.63
CA ASP A 147 -6.74 -18.20 -6.43
C ASP A 147 -7.86 -17.16 -6.58
N GLY A 148 -7.49 -15.89 -6.77
CA GLY A 148 -8.40 -14.77 -6.97
C GLY A 148 -8.80 -14.06 -5.68
N ILE A 149 -8.26 -14.44 -4.52
CA ILE A 149 -8.58 -13.83 -3.23
C ILE A 149 -7.81 -12.52 -3.07
N ILE A 150 -8.50 -11.48 -2.61
CA ILE A 150 -7.90 -10.17 -2.35
C ILE A 150 -7.34 -10.12 -0.93
N PHE A 151 -6.13 -9.59 -0.82
CA PHE A 151 -5.55 -9.16 0.44
C PHE A 151 -4.97 -7.74 0.30
N ILE A 152 -4.75 -7.08 1.43
CA ILE A 152 -4.16 -5.73 1.48
C ILE A 152 -2.85 -5.83 2.23
N ASP A 153 -1.76 -5.40 1.59
CA ASP A 153 -0.45 -5.28 2.22
C ASP A 153 -0.14 -3.80 2.49
N ILE A 154 0.15 -3.52 3.76
CA ILE A 154 0.53 -2.20 4.26
C ILE A 154 2.02 -2.28 4.56
N HIS A 155 2.81 -1.55 3.79
CA HIS A 155 4.26 -1.52 3.94
C HIS A 155 4.69 -0.43 4.90
N GLY A 156 5.41 -0.83 5.93
CA GLY A 156 6.09 0.09 6.83
C GLY A 156 7.25 0.82 6.16
N VAL A 157 7.69 1.90 6.78
CA VAL A 157 8.91 2.60 6.40
C VAL A 157 10.11 1.69 6.68
N ASP A 158 11.03 1.57 5.74
CA ASP A 158 12.20 0.71 5.84
C ASP A 158 13.00 0.93 7.13
N GLY A 159 13.34 -0.17 7.78
CA GLY A 159 14.12 -0.16 9.00
C GLY A 159 13.37 0.30 10.25
N ILE A 160 12.07 0.58 10.16
CA ILE A 160 11.23 0.93 11.31
C ILE A 160 10.37 -0.27 11.70
N PRO A 161 10.63 -0.90 12.86
CA PRO A 161 9.78 -1.97 13.35
C PRO A 161 8.42 -1.40 13.79
N ILE A 162 7.36 -2.12 13.47
CA ILE A 162 5.99 -1.71 13.73
C ILE A 162 5.22 -2.73 14.56
N HIS A 163 4.30 -2.21 15.36
CA HIS A 163 3.21 -2.97 16.00
C HIS A 163 1.91 -2.61 15.29
N ALA A 164 1.01 -3.57 15.17
CA ALA A 164 -0.32 -3.31 14.65
C ALA A 164 -1.41 -3.92 15.52
N ARG A 165 -2.61 -3.38 15.41
CA ARG A 165 -3.87 -3.96 15.87
C ARG A 165 -4.95 -3.69 14.85
N ALA A 166 -5.99 -4.53 14.82
CA ALA A 166 -7.06 -4.37 13.85
C ALA A 166 -8.42 -4.66 14.46
N PHE A 167 -9.46 -4.02 13.92
CA PHE A 167 -10.85 -4.24 14.26
C PHE A 167 -11.75 -3.85 13.09
N THR A 168 -12.99 -4.29 13.10
CA THR A 168 -14.00 -3.91 12.11
C THR A 168 -15.02 -2.97 12.69
N THR A 169 -15.63 -2.15 11.81
CA THR A 169 -16.83 -1.36 12.09
C THR A 169 -17.98 -1.84 11.22
N THR A 170 -19.21 -1.49 11.61
CA THR A 170 -20.42 -1.79 10.85
C THR A 170 -21.13 -0.49 10.47
N SER A 171 -21.86 -0.51 9.34
CA SER A 171 -22.73 0.57 8.86
C SER A 171 -22.04 1.97 8.78
N PRO A 172 -20.98 2.19 7.98
CA PRO A 172 -20.46 1.31 6.94
C PRO A 172 -19.49 0.25 7.46
N ALA A 173 -19.41 -0.89 6.75
CA ALA A 173 -18.38 -1.87 6.99
C ALA A 173 -17.01 -1.29 6.68
N ALA A 174 -16.11 -1.36 7.65
CA ALA A 174 -14.72 -0.99 7.44
C ALA A 174 -13.79 -1.87 8.28
N LEU A 175 -12.61 -2.12 7.74
CA LEU A 175 -11.46 -2.67 8.45
C LEU A 175 -10.58 -1.51 8.87
N VAL A 176 -10.33 -1.40 10.17
CA VAL A 176 -9.48 -0.36 10.76
C VAL A 176 -8.21 -1.02 11.27
N ILE A 177 -7.06 -0.51 10.86
CA ILE A 177 -5.76 -0.99 11.27
C ILE A 177 -4.99 0.19 11.86
N ASP A 178 -4.63 0.08 13.12
CA ASP A 178 -3.78 1.04 13.82
C ASP A 178 -2.35 0.51 13.85
N ILE A 179 -1.39 1.36 13.50
CA ILE A 179 0.03 1.04 13.42
C ILE A 179 0.80 2.00 14.31
N THR A 180 1.69 1.48 15.13
CA THR A 180 2.60 2.24 15.97
C THR A 180 4.01 1.67 15.88
N ARG A 181 5.00 2.42 16.36
CA ARG A 181 6.38 1.96 16.40
C ARG A 181 6.58 0.87 17.46
N ALA A 182 7.35 -0.14 17.12
CA ALA A 182 7.72 -1.26 17.99
C ALA A 182 9.15 -1.08 18.48
N ASP A 183 9.35 -0.39 19.59
CA ASP A 183 10.70 -0.05 20.06
C ASP A 183 11.55 -1.27 20.48
N THR A 184 10.93 -2.43 20.73
CA THR A 184 11.60 -3.67 21.18
C THR A 184 11.64 -4.77 20.12
N ALA A 185 11.00 -4.59 18.99
CA ALA A 185 10.96 -5.58 17.92
C ALA A 185 12.25 -5.55 17.07
N ALA A 186 12.53 -6.64 16.38
CA ALA A 186 13.63 -6.70 15.43
C ALA A 186 13.42 -5.71 14.29
N THR A 187 14.48 -5.05 13.85
CA THR A 187 14.42 -4.15 12.69
C THR A 187 14.10 -4.97 11.44
N PRO A 188 13.02 -4.62 10.70
CA PRO A 188 12.70 -5.32 9.46
C PRO A 188 13.78 -5.07 8.40
N VAL A 189 14.02 -6.07 7.57
CA VAL A 189 14.92 -5.93 6.42
C VAL A 189 14.25 -5.08 5.32
N GLY A 190 12.92 -5.03 5.35
CA GLY A 190 12.10 -4.33 4.37
C GLY A 190 11.81 -5.16 3.12
N VAL A 191 10.98 -4.61 2.26
CA VAL A 191 10.65 -5.17 0.96
C VAL A 191 11.27 -4.32 -0.14
N THR A 192 11.60 -4.93 -1.27
CA THR A 192 12.08 -4.16 -2.41
C THR A 192 10.92 -3.80 -3.31
N THR A 193 10.60 -2.51 -3.38
CA THR A 193 9.54 -1.96 -4.23
C THR A 193 10.15 -1.04 -5.26
N THR A 194 9.98 -1.35 -6.53
CA THR A 194 10.37 -0.45 -7.63
C THR A 194 9.48 -0.66 -8.85
N GLY A 195 8.92 0.44 -9.34
CA GLY A 195 8.17 0.44 -10.60
C GLY A 195 7.04 -0.59 -10.61
N THR A 196 7.19 -1.64 -11.40
CA THR A 196 6.16 -2.62 -11.72
C THR A 196 6.14 -3.86 -10.84
N ALA A 197 7.03 -3.95 -9.84
CA ALA A 197 7.14 -5.14 -9.00
C ALA A 197 7.50 -4.82 -7.54
N VAL A 198 6.98 -5.65 -6.64
CA VAL A 198 7.34 -5.71 -5.23
C VAL A 198 7.84 -7.11 -4.94
N VAL A 199 8.99 -7.24 -4.28
CA VAL A 199 9.56 -8.51 -3.85
C VAL A 199 9.53 -8.58 -2.33
N ILE A 200 8.74 -9.51 -1.80
CA ILE A 200 8.64 -9.78 -0.36
C ILE A 200 9.74 -10.76 0.07
N THR A 201 9.97 -11.79 -0.76
CA THR A 201 10.96 -12.84 -0.49
C THR A 201 11.69 -13.17 -1.80
N PRO A 202 13.02 -13.34 -1.76
CA PRO A 202 13.90 -13.13 -0.61
C PRO A 202 14.07 -11.66 -0.27
N THR A 203 14.32 -11.36 1.00
CA THR A 203 14.77 -10.04 1.41
C THR A 203 16.26 -9.85 1.05
N PRO A 204 16.76 -8.62 0.96
CA PRO A 204 18.20 -8.36 0.80
C PRO A 204 19.03 -9.09 1.85
N GLY A 205 20.15 -9.67 1.45
CA GLY A 205 21.05 -10.40 2.35
C GLY A 205 21.30 -11.84 1.92
N ARG A 206 21.17 -12.81 2.83
CA ARG A 206 21.47 -14.22 2.56
C ARG A 206 20.23 -14.99 2.13
N ALA A 207 20.40 -15.87 1.16
CA ALA A 207 19.38 -16.81 0.71
C ALA A 207 20.02 -18.18 0.41
N GLN A 208 19.19 -19.22 0.41
CA GLN A 208 19.61 -20.60 0.13
C GLN A 208 18.73 -21.21 -0.95
N TYR A 209 19.29 -22.19 -1.67
CA TYR A 209 18.51 -23.00 -2.60
C TYR A 209 17.79 -24.16 -1.89
N PRO A 210 16.55 -24.51 -2.31
CA PRO A 210 15.73 -23.82 -3.31
C PRO A 210 15.27 -22.45 -2.80
N ALA A 211 15.46 -21.39 -3.60
CA ALA A 211 15.07 -20.04 -3.23
C ALA A 211 13.63 -19.76 -3.68
N ILE A 212 12.75 -19.49 -2.73
CA ILE A 212 11.39 -19.06 -3.02
C ILE A 212 11.41 -17.55 -3.29
N VAL A 213 10.92 -17.16 -4.45
CA VAL A 213 10.73 -15.77 -4.84
C VAL A 213 9.24 -15.49 -4.88
N ASN A 214 8.76 -14.62 -3.98
CA ASN A 214 7.38 -14.19 -3.97
C ASN A 214 7.25 -12.67 -3.82
N GLY A 215 6.13 -12.17 -4.27
CA GLY A 215 5.81 -10.76 -4.27
C GLY A 215 4.58 -10.50 -5.12
N TYR A 216 4.49 -9.32 -5.68
CA TYR A 216 3.40 -8.97 -6.58
C TYR A 216 3.86 -7.98 -7.64
N VAL A 217 3.09 -7.94 -8.73
CA VAL A 217 3.34 -7.09 -9.90
C VAL A 217 2.14 -6.22 -10.20
N GLU A 218 2.39 -5.11 -10.88
CA GLU A 218 1.37 -4.11 -11.20
C GLU A 218 0.18 -4.69 -11.98
N PRO A 219 -0.99 -4.03 -11.90
CA PRO A 219 -2.18 -4.42 -12.65
C PRO A 219 -1.93 -4.53 -14.15
N GLY A 220 -2.60 -5.50 -14.79
CA GLY A 220 -2.60 -5.69 -16.24
C GLY A 220 -1.43 -6.48 -16.82
N LEU A 221 -0.41 -6.81 -16.04
CA LEU A 221 0.65 -7.73 -16.51
C LEU A 221 0.12 -9.15 -16.64
N LEU A 222 0.56 -9.86 -17.68
CA LEU A 222 0.23 -11.27 -17.92
C LEU A 222 1.38 -12.22 -17.55
N ALA A 223 2.57 -11.67 -17.39
CA ALA A 223 3.75 -12.44 -16.98
C ALA A 223 4.80 -11.50 -16.39
N VAL A 224 5.63 -12.07 -15.52
CA VAL A 224 6.80 -11.43 -14.94
C VAL A 224 8.03 -12.28 -15.19
N ARG A 225 9.18 -11.64 -15.33
CA ARG A 225 10.48 -12.32 -15.42
C ARG A 225 11.14 -12.33 -14.04
N VAL A 226 11.69 -13.49 -13.71
CA VAL A 226 12.51 -13.70 -12.50
C VAL A 226 13.88 -14.13 -12.97
N GLN A 227 14.90 -13.29 -12.73
CA GLN A 227 16.26 -13.53 -13.19
C GLN A 227 17.25 -13.47 -12.03
N LEU A 228 18.25 -14.36 -12.03
CA LEU A 228 19.48 -14.15 -11.26
C LEU A 228 20.56 -13.62 -12.20
N ILE A 229 21.19 -12.54 -11.77
CA ILE A 229 22.24 -11.83 -12.50
C ILE A 229 23.53 -11.88 -11.69
N GLU A 230 24.56 -12.46 -12.27
CA GLU A 230 25.91 -12.54 -11.71
C GLU A 230 26.89 -11.82 -12.63
N SER A 231 27.58 -10.80 -12.14
CA SER A 231 28.57 -10.03 -12.92
C SER A 231 28.02 -9.59 -14.29
N ASP A 232 26.82 -9.00 -14.29
CA ASP A 232 26.07 -8.55 -15.48
C ASP A 232 25.60 -9.65 -16.45
N ASN A 233 25.75 -10.91 -16.08
CA ASN A 233 25.25 -12.02 -16.88
C ASN A 233 23.99 -12.64 -16.23
N VAL A 234 22.97 -12.87 -17.04
CA VAL A 234 21.78 -13.61 -16.60
C VAL A 234 22.12 -15.09 -16.53
N VAL A 235 22.13 -15.66 -15.33
CA VAL A 235 22.47 -17.07 -15.06
C VAL A 235 21.25 -17.94 -14.81
N VAL A 236 20.14 -17.33 -14.37
CA VAL A 236 18.82 -17.97 -14.28
C VAL A 236 17.81 -17.01 -14.89
N ASP A 237 16.89 -17.53 -15.71
CA ASP A 237 15.84 -16.76 -16.35
C ASP A 237 14.53 -17.57 -16.41
N ARG A 238 13.52 -17.10 -15.70
CA ARG A 238 12.21 -17.75 -15.62
C ARG A 238 11.11 -16.77 -15.98
N SER A 239 10.06 -17.26 -16.64
CA SER A 239 8.83 -16.53 -16.87
C SER A 239 7.75 -17.09 -15.95
N VAL A 240 7.11 -16.23 -15.18
CA VAL A 240 6.00 -16.57 -14.30
C VAL A 240 4.75 -15.92 -14.87
N SER A 241 3.73 -16.72 -15.17
CA SER A 241 2.43 -16.20 -15.62
C SER A 241 1.64 -15.68 -14.45
N VAL A 242 0.91 -14.58 -14.67
CA VAL A 242 -0.07 -14.00 -13.77
C VAL A 242 -1.39 -13.79 -14.51
N ASN A 243 -2.48 -13.54 -13.78
CA ASN A 243 -3.84 -13.59 -14.35
C ASN A 243 -4.24 -12.37 -15.19
N GLY A 244 -3.51 -11.26 -15.14
CA GLY A 244 -3.79 -10.05 -15.91
C GLY A 244 -4.92 -9.20 -15.31
N TYR A 245 -5.20 -9.30 -14.02
CA TYR A 245 -6.16 -8.43 -13.33
C TYR A 245 -5.76 -6.95 -13.48
N THR A 246 -6.73 -6.08 -13.69
CA THR A 246 -6.49 -4.67 -13.98
C THR A 246 -6.88 -3.74 -12.83
N ASP A 247 -7.55 -4.27 -11.82
CA ASP A 247 -8.08 -3.55 -10.66
C ASP A 247 -7.22 -3.69 -9.40
N THR A 248 -6.31 -4.66 -9.38
CA THR A 248 -5.45 -5.01 -8.24
C THR A 248 -4.05 -5.35 -8.70
N TRP A 249 -3.08 -5.24 -7.82
CA TRP A 249 -1.80 -5.92 -7.97
C TRP A 249 -2.00 -7.43 -7.96
N GLN A 250 -1.04 -8.19 -8.49
CA GLN A 250 -1.18 -9.64 -8.66
C GLN A 250 -0.01 -10.35 -8.03
N SER A 251 -0.28 -11.27 -7.10
CA SER A 251 0.78 -12.06 -6.49
C SER A 251 1.39 -13.04 -7.47
N PHE A 252 2.65 -13.34 -7.29
CA PHE A 252 3.35 -14.40 -7.98
C PHE A 252 4.24 -15.17 -7.01
N THR A 253 4.53 -16.41 -7.37
CA THR A 253 5.54 -17.24 -6.70
C THR A 253 6.38 -17.94 -7.75
N SER A 254 7.69 -17.96 -7.55
CA SER A 254 8.67 -18.70 -8.35
C SER A 254 9.64 -19.41 -7.43
N ILE A 255 10.11 -20.59 -7.84
CA ILE A 255 11.12 -21.34 -7.11
C ILE A 255 12.36 -21.45 -7.98
N ILE A 256 13.50 -21.04 -7.46
CA ILE A 256 14.80 -21.20 -8.09
C ILE A 256 15.47 -22.37 -7.39
N GLU A 257 15.50 -23.54 -8.06
CA GLU A 257 15.99 -24.79 -7.47
C GLU A 257 17.50 -24.79 -7.24
N GLU A 258 18.23 -24.19 -8.19
CA GLU A 258 19.70 -24.17 -8.21
C GLU A 258 20.23 -22.96 -8.98
N GLY A 259 21.48 -22.61 -8.75
CA GLY A 259 22.17 -21.52 -9.43
C GLY A 259 23.56 -21.27 -8.83
N PRO A 260 24.17 -20.12 -9.11
CA PRO A 260 25.49 -19.80 -8.60
C PRO A 260 25.46 -19.57 -7.05
N SER A 261 26.55 -19.87 -6.39
CA SER A 261 26.78 -19.43 -5.01
C SER A 261 27.54 -18.11 -5.00
N GLY A 262 27.32 -17.29 -3.96
CA GLY A 262 27.93 -15.99 -3.83
C GLY A 262 26.96 -14.83 -4.12
N SER A 263 27.52 -13.66 -4.38
CA SER A 263 26.72 -12.44 -4.57
C SER A 263 26.08 -12.40 -5.93
N VAL A 264 24.75 -12.31 -5.96
CA VAL A 264 23.94 -12.17 -7.18
C VAL A 264 22.89 -11.07 -6.98
N VAL A 265 22.34 -10.58 -8.08
CA VAL A 265 21.18 -9.70 -8.07
C VAL A 265 19.98 -10.49 -8.59
N LEU A 266 18.94 -10.57 -7.79
CA LEU A 266 17.63 -11.04 -8.22
C LEU A 266 16.91 -9.87 -8.88
N PHE A 267 16.49 -10.05 -10.12
CA PHE A 267 15.59 -9.14 -10.81
C PHE A 267 14.20 -9.77 -10.95
N VAL A 268 13.17 -8.97 -10.68
CA VAL A 268 11.77 -9.34 -10.89
C VAL A 268 11.09 -8.18 -11.63
N GLY A 269 10.56 -8.43 -12.82
CA GLY A 269 9.95 -7.36 -13.60
C GLY A 269 9.71 -7.71 -15.05
N THR A 270 9.66 -6.68 -15.89
CA THR A 270 9.50 -6.78 -17.34
C THR A 270 10.81 -6.54 -18.08
N LEU A 271 10.93 -7.11 -19.26
CA LEU A 271 12.11 -6.95 -20.13
C LEU A 271 11.76 -6.13 -21.37
N ASP A 272 12.76 -5.44 -21.92
CA ASP A 272 12.69 -4.83 -23.24
C ASP A 272 12.78 -5.89 -24.38
N SER A 273 12.68 -5.43 -25.63
CA SER A 273 12.80 -6.29 -26.82
C SER A 273 14.18 -6.98 -26.95
N ASN A 274 15.20 -6.45 -26.28
CA ASN A 274 16.56 -6.99 -26.26
C ASN A 274 16.80 -7.93 -25.07
N LYS A 275 15.74 -8.20 -24.27
CA LYS A 275 15.75 -9.00 -23.04
C LYS A 275 16.51 -8.36 -21.87
N ASN A 276 16.76 -7.06 -21.91
CA ASN A 276 17.30 -6.34 -20.76
C ASN A 276 16.18 -5.95 -19.80
N PRO A 277 16.45 -5.86 -18.48
CA PRO A 277 15.52 -5.32 -17.50
C PRO A 277 14.98 -3.94 -17.93
N LEU A 278 13.65 -3.82 -18.07
CA LEU A 278 12.98 -2.58 -18.46
C LEU A 278 12.40 -1.88 -17.22
N SER A 279 11.63 -2.60 -16.44
CA SER A 279 11.02 -2.10 -15.20
C SER A 279 10.86 -3.26 -14.22
N GLY A 280 11.17 -3.04 -12.95
CA GLY A 280 11.04 -4.08 -11.92
C GLY A 280 11.96 -3.83 -10.72
N ALA A 281 11.91 -4.76 -9.79
CA ALA A 281 12.66 -4.74 -8.55
C ALA A 281 13.99 -5.49 -8.69
N PHE A 282 15.04 -4.94 -8.05
CA PHE A 282 16.36 -5.54 -7.94
C PHE A 282 16.68 -5.80 -6.48
N VAL A 283 16.96 -7.04 -6.12
CA VAL A 283 17.29 -7.46 -4.75
C VAL A 283 18.71 -8.02 -4.73
N SER A 284 19.59 -7.39 -3.96
CA SER A 284 20.96 -7.90 -3.77
C SER A 284 20.95 -9.03 -2.73
N ILE A 285 21.33 -10.23 -3.15
CA ILE A 285 21.36 -11.44 -2.30
C ILE A 285 22.69 -12.16 -2.41
N THR A 286 23.05 -12.88 -1.35
CA THR A 286 24.19 -13.81 -1.34
C THR A 286 23.63 -15.22 -1.22
N MET A 287 23.83 -16.03 -2.25
CA MET A 287 23.34 -17.41 -2.30
C MET A 287 24.36 -18.36 -1.64
N GLU A 288 23.86 -19.26 -0.78
CA GLU A 288 24.65 -20.27 -0.03
C GLU A 288 24.36 -21.69 -0.52
#